data_a76cfb0109715711db7432673dc45a74
#
_entry.id   a76cfb0109715711db7432673dc45a74
#
_cell.length_a   1.000
_cell.length_b   1.000
_cell.length_c   1.000
_cell.angle_alpha   90.00
_cell.angle_beta   90.00
_cell.angle_gamma   90.00
#
_symmetry.space_group_name_H-M   'P 1'
#
loop_
_entity.id
_entity.type
_entity.pdbx_description
1 polymer ?
#
loop_
_entity_poly.entity_id
_entity_poly.type
_entity_poly.pdbx_seq_one_letter_code
_entity_poly.pdbx_strand_id
1 'polypeptide(L)'
;MSRIVFAGVLLLALAVGVAGVRAGAARVAASAQAAPETTDVKIDNFTFGPADVTVKAGSTITWTNRDDIPHTVVSTDKAFKSKVLDTDDHYSFTFASPGTFTYFCSIHPKMTGKIVVK
;
A
#
# COMPACT_ATOMS: atom_id res chain seq x y z
N MET A 1 67.90 -43.78 25.07
CA MET A 1 67.33 -43.70 23.71
C MET A 1 65.86 -43.33 23.80
N SER A 2 65.63 -42.14 23.55
CA SER A 2 64.30 -41.57 23.69
C SER A 2 63.48 -41.85 22.44
N ARG A 3 62.41 -42.50 22.63
CA ARG A 3 61.41 -42.62 21.56
C ARG A 3 60.25 -41.69 21.84
N ILE A 4 60.22 -40.65 21.10
CA ILE A 4 59.13 -39.70 21.14
C ILE A 4 58.02 -40.28 20.29
N VAL A 5 56.94 -40.66 20.95
CA VAL A 5 55.73 -41.03 20.29
C VAL A 5 54.95 -39.77 20.12
N PHE A 6 54.90 -39.30 18.92
CA PHE A 6 53.95 -38.24 18.57
C PHE A 6 52.55 -38.85 18.50
N ALA A 7 51.83 -38.62 19.52
CA ALA A 7 50.40 -38.81 19.43
C ALA A 7 49.86 -37.77 18.54
N GLY A 8 49.42 -38.17 17.37
CA GLY A 8 48.68 -37.30 16.47
C GLY A 8 47.38 -36.86 17.11
N VAL A 9 47.34 -35.63 17.40
CA VAL A 9 46.07 -35.00 17.76
C VAL A 9 45.25 -34.96 16.49
N LEU A 10 44.36 -35.88 16.42
CA LEU A 10 43.30 -35.80 15.42
C LEU A 10 42.38 -34.63 15.80
N LEU A 11 42.63 -33.51 15.21
CA LEU A 11 41.69 -32.43 15.25
C LEU A 11 40.45 -32.85 14.44
N LEU A 12 39.48 -33.36 15.14
CA LEU A 12 38.16 -33.42 14.60
C LEU A 12 37.69 -31.97 14.44
N ALA A 13 37.86 -31.45 13.28
CA ALA A 13 37.10 -30.27 12.90
C ALA A 13 35.63 -30.69 12.86
N LEU A 14 34.98 -30.52 13.93
CA LEU A 14 33.52 -30.47 13.90
C LEU A 14 33.18 -29.29 13.02
N ALA A 15 32.97 -29.59 11.76
CA ALA A 15 32.18 -28.71 10.96
C ALA A 15 30.80 -28.74 11.58
N VAL A 16 30.59 -27.87 12.50
CA VAL A 16 29.24 -27.52 12.88
C VAL A 16 28.67 -26.91 11.62
N GLY A 17 28.09 -27.77 10.84
CA GLY A 17 27.19 -27.28 9.83
C GLY A 17 26.19 -26.45 10.57
N VAL A 18 26.35 -25.19 10.53
CA VAL A 18 25.31 -24.30 10.94
C VAL A 18 24.18 -24.64 10.02
N ALA A 19 23.35 -25.54 10.49
CA ALA A 19 22.09 -25.78 9.84
C ALA A 19 21.44 -24.43 9.68
N GLY A 20 21.49 -23.99 8.46
CA GLY A 20 21.19 -22.63 8.16
C GLY A 20 19.96 -22.16 8.84
N VAL A 21 20.10 -21.02 9.29
CA VAL A 21 18.98 -20.25 9.72
C VAL A 21 17.99 -20.17 8.55
N ARG A 22 17.05 -21.08 8.58
CA ARG A 22 15.98 -21.12 7.58
C ARG A 22 14.75 -20.34 8.02
N ALA A 23 14.87 -19.66 9.14
CA ALA A 23 13.79 -18.86 9.66
C ALA A 23 13.28 -17.79 8.68
N GLY A 24 14.14 -17.36 7.76
CA GLY A 24 13.75 -16.44 6.72
C GLY A 24 12.66 -16.97 5.78
N ALA A 25 12.64 -18.28 5.56
CA ALA A 25 11.66 -18.87 4.66
C ALA A 25 10.23 -18.75 5.18
N ALA A 26 10.03 -18.78 6.49
CA ALA A 26 8.70 -18.66 7.06
C ALA A 26 8.07 -17.28 6.85
N ARG A 27 8.88 -16.25 6.74
CA ARG A 27 8.39 -14.89 6.52
C ARG A 27 7.91 -14.64 5.11
N VAL A 28 8.39 -15.41 4.16
CA VAL A 28 7.96 -15.28 2.76
C VAL A 28 6.49 -15.66 2.62
N ALA A 29 6.03 -16.62 3.41
CA ALA A 29 4.62 -17.01 3.39
C ALA A 29 3.70 -15.86 3.86
N ALA A 30 4.16 -15.05 4.80
CA ALA A 30 3.39 -13.91 5.27
C ALA A 30 3.26 -12.81 4.21
N SER A 31 4.21 -12.72 3.28
CA SER A 31 4.17 -11.74 2.21
C SER A 31 3.18 -12.10 1.09
N ALA A 32 2.55 -13.27 1.18
CA ALA A 32 1.48 -13.63 0.27
C ALA A 32 0.21 -12.79 0.47
N GLN A 33 0.09 -12.07 1.57
CA GLN A 33 -0.95 -11.07 1.71
C GLN A 33 -0.70 -9.94 0.72
N ALA A 34 -1.72 -9.60 -0.05
CA ALA A 34 -1.61 -8.55 -1.02
C ALA A 34 -1.21 -7.23 -0.34
N ALA A 35 -0.20 -6.60 -0.87
CA ALA A 35 0.22 -5.28 -0.42
C ALA A 35 -0.88 -4.26 -0.69
N PRO A 36 -0.95 -3.18 0.10
CA PRO A 36 -1.79 -2.02 -0.22
C PRO A 36 -1.47 -1.50 -1.61
N GLU A 37 -2.50 -1.03 -2.30
CA GLU A 37 -2.40 -0.55 -3.66
C GLU A 37 -2.52 0.96 -3.72
N THR A 38 -2.01 1.53 -4.81
CA THR A 38 -2.34 2.90 -5.20
C THR A 38 -3.26 2.82 -6.40
N THR A 39 -4.42 3.46 -6.29
CA THR A 39 -5.41 3.49 -7.36
C THR A 39 -5.69 4.93 -7.76
N ASP A 40 -5.74 5.17 -9.05
CA ASP A 40 -6.01 6.50 -9.59
C ASP A 40 -7.48 6.65 -9.94
N VAL A 41 -8.06 7.78 -9.56
CA VAL A 41 -9.37 8.22 -9.96
C VAL A 41 -9.20 9.50 -10.79
N LYS A 42 -9.71 9.46 -11.99
CA LYS A 42 -9.68 10.60 -12.88
C LYS A 42 -10.91 11.47 -12.68
N ILE A 43 -10.71 12.77 -12.59
CA ILE A 43 -11.78 13.73 -12.59
C ILE A 43 -11.83 14.35 -13.98
N ASP A 44 -12.92 14.15 -14.69
CA ASP A 44 -13.06 14.64 -16.05
C ASP A 44 -14.54 14.70 -16.42
N ASN A 45 -14.93 15.70 -17.18
CA ASN A 45 -16.29 15.88 -17.63
C ASN A 45 -17.32 15.79 -16.49
N PHE A 46 -17.01 16.47 -15.37
CA PHE A 46 -17.86 16.51 -14.17
C PHE A 46 -18.16 15.14 -13.56
N THR A 47 -17.26 14.20 -13.71
CA THR A 47 -17.40 12.85 -13.15
C THR A 47 -16.11 12.39 -12.49
N PHE A 48 -16.25 11.47 -11.52
CA PHE A 48 -15.14 10.68 -11.00
C PHE A 48 -15.11 9.35 -11.75
N GLY A 49 -13.98 9.00 -12.29
CA GLY A 49 -13.84 7.78 -13.07
C GLY A 49 -12.66 6.92 -12.63
N PRO A 50 -12.91 5.75 -12.10
CA PRO A 50 -14.22 5.14 -11.81
C PRO A 50 -14.90 5.80 -10.60
N ALA A 51 -16.23 5.83 -10.61
CA ALA A 51 -16.99 6.44 -9.51
C ALA A 51 -17.00 5.55 -8.26
N ASP A 52 -17.03 4.24 -8.46
CA ASP A 52 -16.99 3.25 -7.38
C ASP A 52 -15.69 2.48 -7.44
N VAL A 53 -14.96 2.46 -6.34
CA VAL A 53 -13.67 1.77 -6.23
C VAL A 53 -13.65 0.93 -4.97
N THR A 54 -13.19 -0.30 -5.09
CA THR A 54 -12.98 -1.20 -3.95
C THR A 54 -11.48 -1.45 -3.79
N VAL A 55 -10.97 -1.20 -2.59
CA VAL A 55 -9.55 -1.37 -2.28
C VAL A 55 -9.37 -2.06 -0.94
N LYS A 56 -8.15 -2.48 -0.66
CA LYS A 56 -7.78 -3.05 0.65
C LYS A 56 -7.42 -1.95 1.63
N ALA A 57 -7.62 -2.22 2.92
CA ALA A 57 -7.17 -1.32 3.98
C ALA A 57 -5.67 -1.04 3.83
N GLY A 58 -5.28 0.19 4.00
CA GLY A 58 -3.92 0.67 3.78
C GLY A 58 -3.66 1.17 2.37
N SER A 59 -4.61 1.03 1.45
CA SER A 59 -4.47 1.51 0.07
C SER A 59 -4.61 3.03 -0.03
N THR A 60 -3.95 3.59 -1.02
CA THR A 60 -3.98 5.02 -1.31
C THR A 60 -4.77 5.27 -2.58
N ILE A 61 -5.69 6.20 -2.54
CA ILE A 61 -6.41 6.70 -3.72
C ILE A 61 -5.84 8.06 -4.08
N THR A 62 -5.56 8.24 -5.36
CA THR A 62 -5.12 9.51 -5.91
C THR A 62 -6.14 10.00 -6.93
N TRP A 63 -6.71 11.16 -6.67
CA TRP A 63 -7.61 11.85 -7.60
C TRP A 63 -6.81 12.87 -8.38
N THR A 64 -6.92 12.83 -9.68
CA THR A 64 -6.27 13.81 -10.57
C THR A 64 -7.32 14.52 -11.39
N ASN A 65 -7.33 15.84 -11.33
CA ASN A 65 -8.24 16.64 -12.14
C ASN A 65 -7.72 16.78 -13.57
N ARG A 66 -8.42 16.16 -14.51
CA ARG A 66 -8.14 16.26 -15.95
C ARG A 66 -9.17 17.13 -16.68
N ASP A 67 -10.05 17.74 -15.92
CA ASP A 67 -11.00 18.71 -16.47
C ASP A 67 -10.34 20.07 -16.62
N ASP A 68 -10.93 20.92 -17.43
CA ASP A 68 -10.46 22.29 -17.63
C ASP A 68 -11.06 23.27 -16.62
N ILE A 69 -11.82 22.78 -15.66
CA ILE A 69 -12.40 23.55 -14.57
C ILE A 69 -11.98 22.96 -13.21
N PRO A 70 -12.01 23.79 -12.15
CA PRO A 70 -11.65 23.32 -10.81
C PRO A 70 -12.66 22.33 -10.23
N HIS A 71 -12.15 21.39 -9.44
CA HIS A 71 -12.95 20.43 -8.67
C HIS A 71 -12.37 20.24 -7.27
N THR A 72 -13.15 19.62 -6.40
CA THR A 72 -12.71 19.20 -5.07
C THR A 72 -13.07 17.75 -4.82
N VAL A 73 -12.45 17.16 -3.82
CA VAL A 73 -12.77 15.83 -3.31
C VAL A 73 -13.07 15.96 -1.82
N VAL A 74 -14.31 15.77 -1.44
CA VAL A 74 -14.76 15.97 -0.06
C VAL A 74 -15.56 14.76 0.40
N SER A 75 -15.12 14.15 1.47
CA SER A 75 -15.83 13.04 2.12
C SER A 75 -17.14 13.54 2.75
N THR A 76 -18.21 12.79 2.56
CA THR A 76 -19.51 13.10 3.15
C THR A 76 -19.47 13.10 4.68
N ASP A 77 -18.66 12.20 5.28
CA ASP A 77 -18.48 12.09 6.73
C ASP A 77 -17.24 12.84 7.23
N LYS A 78 -16.64 13.66 6.40
CA LYS A 78 -15.48 14.50 6.74
C LYS A 78 -14.20 13.71 7.05
N ALA A 79 -14.08 12.49 6.57
CA ALA A 79 -12.87 11.70 6.74
C ALA A 79 -11.68 12.27 5.95
N PHE A 80 -11.95 12.92 4.84
CA PHE A 80 -10.94 13.57 4.01
C PHE A 80 -11.53 14.76 3.25
N LYS A 81 -10.66 15.67 2.89
CA LYS A 81 -11.05 16.86 2.13
C LYS A 81 -9.85 17.40 1.38
N SER A 82 -9.97 17.53 0.08
CA SER A 82 -8.95 18.21 -0.73
C SER A 82 -9.12 19.72 -0.68
N LYS A 83 -8.06 20.43 -1.04
CA LYS A 83 -8.16 21.80 -1.53
C LYS A 83 -8.80 21.81 -2.92
N VAL A 84 -9.04 22.98 -3.48
CA VAL A 84 -9.45 23.12 -4.88
C VAL A 84 -8.33 22.55 -5.76
N LEU A 85 -8.71 21.67 -6.68
CA LEU A 85 -7.82 21.08 -7.66
C LEU A 85 -8.04 21.73 -9.00
N ASP A 86 -7.05 22.45 -9.47
CA ASP A 86 -7.02 22.96 -10.84
C ASP A 86 -6.63 21.85 -11.81
N THR A 87 -6.65 22.12 -13.10
CA THR A 87 -6.26 21.14 -14.12
C THR A 87 -4.88 20.57 -13.80
N ASP A 88 -4.76 19.25 -13.83
CA ASP A 88 -3.56 18.46 -13.53
C ASP A 88 -3.15 18.42 -12.04
N ASP A 89 -3.83 19.14 -11.18
CA ASP A 89 -3.64 18.97 -9.73
C ASP A 89 -4.18 17.62 -9.27
N HIS A 90 -3.60 17.10 -8.19
CA HIS A 90 -4.02 15.84 -7.60
C HIS A 90 -4.13 15.94 -6.09
N TYR A 91 -4.88 14.99 -5.54
CA TYR A 91 -5.04 14.79 -4.11
C TYR A 91 -4.97 13.29 -3.80
N SER A 92 -4.26 12.93 -2.75
CA SER A 92 -4.14 11.54 -2.33
C SER A 92 -4.58 11.38 -0.89
N PHE A 93 -5.24 10.26 -0.61
CA PHE A 93 -5.61 9.88 0.74
C PHE A 93 -5.42 8.38 0.93
N THR A 94 -4.86 8.00 2.10
CA THR A 94 -4.63 6.61 2.46
C THR A 94 -5.73 6.14 3.40
N PHE A 95 -6.42 5.05 3.00
CA PHE A 95 -7.55 4.50 3.73
C PHE A 95 -7.04 3.40 4.66
N ALA A 96 -6.79 3.74 5.92
CA ALA A 96 -6.20 2.80 6.88
C ALA A 96 -7.19 1.77 7.42
N SER A 97 -8.49 2.08 7.41
CA SER A 97 -9.52 1.25 8.05
C SER A 97 -10.59 0.83 7.06
N PRO A 98 -11.14 -0.40 7.21
CA PRO A 98 -12.27 -0.83 6.41
C PRO A 98 -13.49 0.08 6.59
N GLY A 99 -14.28 0.20 5.54
CA GLY A 99 -15.50 0.99 5.56
C GLY A 99 -15.91 1.42 4.16
N THR A 100 -17.02 2.12 4.09
CA THR A 100 -17.52 2.72 2.85
C THR A 100 -17.48 4.22 2.99
N PHE A 101 -16.80 4.88 2.07
CA PHE A 101 -16.59 6.32 2.09
C PHE A 101 -17.20 6.93 0.84
N THR A 102 -18.29 7.63 1.00
CA THR A 102 -18.87 8.42 -0.08
C THR A 102 -18.26 9.80 -0.11
N TYR A 103 -18.10 10.36 -1.29
CA TYR A 103 -17.51 11.67 -1.46
C TYR A 103 -18.15 12.41 -2.62
N PHE A 104 -17.91 13.70 -2.69
CA PHE A 104 -18.50 14.57 -3.69
C PHE A 104 -17.57 15.74 -3.99
N CYS A 105 -17.88 16.46 -5.05
CA CYS A 105 -17.26 17.73 -5.35
C CYS A 105 -18.06 18.85 -4.70
N SER A 106 -17.44 19.67 -3.86
CA SER A 106 -18.16 20.75 -3.17
C SER A 106 -18.57 21.89 -4.11
N ILE A 107 -17.94 22.01 -5.26
CA ILE A 107 -18.28 22.99 -6.30
C ILE A 107 -19.44 22.49 -7.17
N HIS A 108 -19.51 21.17 -7.35
CA HIS A 108 -20.53 20.50 -8.17
C HIS A 108 -21.13 19.32 -7.36
N PRO A 109 -22.05 19.59 -6.42
CA PRO A 109 -22.46 18.58 -5.42
C PRO A 109 -23.12 17.32 -5.97
N LYS A 110 -23.60 17.33 -7.21
CA LYS A 110 -24.14 16.13 -7.86
C LYS A 110 -23.08 15.17 -8.37
N MET A 111 -21.85 15.63 -8.42
CA MET A 111 -20.69 14.84 -8.80
C MET A 111 -20.21 14.04 -7.58
N THR A 112 -20.45 12.72 -7.60
CA THR A 112 -20.25 11.86 -6.44
C THR A 112 -19.45 10.62 -6.78
N GLY A 113 -18.84 10.04 -5.75
CA GLY A 113 -18.11 8.77 -5.85
C GLY A 113 -18.15 8.02 -4.54
N LYS A 114 -17.61 6.81 -4.57
CA LYS A 114 -17.59 5.92 -3.40
C LYS A 114 -16.32 5.07 -3.39
N ILE A 115 -15.69 4.99 -2.24
CA ILE A 115 -14.56 4.09 -1.99
C ILE A 115 -15.00 3.06 -0.96
N VAL A 116 -14.89 1.79 -1.32
CA VAL A 116 -15.13 0.66 -0.42
C VAL A 116 -13.78 0.10 -0.01
N VAL A 117 -13.51 0.10 1.27
CA VAL A 117 -12.25 -0.40 1.85
C VAL A 117 -12.56 -1.69 2.59
N LYS A 118 -11.86 -2.75 2.22
CA LYS A 118 -12.02 -4.10 2.80
C LYS A 118 -10.89 -4.53 3.69
#